data_75cbf1d65f1264751a5b5d105733c12a
#
_entry.id   75cbf1d65f1264751a5b5d105733c12a
#
_cell.length_a   1.000
_cell.length_b   1.000
_cell.length_c   1.000
_cell.angle_alpha   90.00
_cell.angle_beta   90.00
_cell.angle_gamma   90.00
#
_symmetry.space_group_name_H-M   'P 1'
#
loop_
_entity.id
_entity.type
_entity.pdbx_description
1 polymer ?
#
loop_
_entity_poly.entity_id
_entity_poly.type
_entity_poly.pdbx_seq_one_letter_code
_entity_poly.pdbx_strand_id
1 'polypeptide(L)'
;MRTVLIASCLLTCSFISAQASAAEGYWNQFRGPHANGTSEAKGLPLKFAEGSQEVVWKAEVRGRAWSTPVVWGEQIWVTNAPEIINPEGATNQDSFSKGAKPLKTPLRLSAVCLDLKTGKVIHDVTVSEVYEPQYTHPTNSLASPTPWIEKGRI
;
A
#
# COMPACT_ATOMS: atom_id res chain seq x y z
N MET A 1 -28.42 -34.31 61.38
CA MET A 1 -27.55 -33.27 60.78
C MET A 1 -27.09 -33.77 59.42
N ARG A 2 -27.59 -33.15 58.38
CA ARG A 2 -27.20 -33.47 56.97
C ARG A 2 -26.27 -32.35 56.48
N THR A 3 -25.02 -32.69 56.25
CA THR A 3 -24.00 -31.75 55.74
C THR A 3 -24.13 -31.69 54.21
N VAL A 4 -24.49 -30.54 53.67
CA VAL A 4 -24.54 -30.26 52.22
C VAL A 4 -23.20 -29.73 51.80
N LEU A 5 -22.45 -30.49 50.97
CA LEU A 5 -21.26 -30.08 50.30
C LEU A 5 -21.61 -29.31 49.02
N ILE A 6 -21.36 -28.01 49.01
CA ILE A 6 -21.47 -27.15 47.81
C ILE A 6 -20.11 -27.24 47.05
N ALA A 7 -20.13 -27.93 45.92
CA ALA A 7 -19.00 -27.95 45.01
C ALA A 7 -19.05 -26.67 44.15
N SER A 8 -18.14 -25.74 44.41
CA SER A 8 -17.93 -24.54 43.61
C SER A 8 -17.14 -24.90 42.35
N CYS A 9 -17.79 -24.92 41.20
CA CYS A 9 -17.17 -25.13 39.91
C CYS A 9 -16.65 -23.78 39.38
N LEU A 10 -15.36 -23.51 39.55
CA LEU A 10 -14.68 -22.35 38.95
C LEU A 10 -14.47 -22.61 37.46
N LEU A 11 -15.33 -22.00 36.62
CA LEU A 11 -15.17 -21.96 35.18
C LEU A 11 -14.05 -20.96 34.86
N THR A 12 -12.82 -21.44 34.68
CA THR A 12 -11.73 -20.63 34.12
C THR A 12 -11.95 -20.48 32.62
N CYS A 13 -12.48 -19.31 32.23
CA CYS A 13 -12.59 -18.93 30.83
C CYS A 13 -11.17 -18.55 30.33
N SER A 14 -10.49 -19.50 29.71
CA SER A 14 -9.21 -19.23 29.03
C SER A 14 -9.50 -18.45 27.77
N PHE A 15 -9.27 -17.13 27.79
CA PHE A 15 -9.22 -16.33 26.58
C PHE A 15 -7.98 -16.76 25.78
N ILE A 16 -8.18 -17.61 24.80
CA ILE A 16 -7.19 -17.86 23.75
C ILE A 16 -7.21 -16.61 22.87
N SER A 17 -6.31 -15.67 23.15
CA SER A 17 -5.98 -14.60 22.22
C SER A 17 -5.37 -15.27 20.99
N ALA A 18 -6.14 -15.44 19.93
CA ALA A 18 -5.61 -15.79 18.63
C ALA A 18 -4.73 -14.62 18.18
N GLN A 19 -3.45 -14.66 18.51
CA GLN A 19 -2.47 -13.83 17.84
C GLN A 19 -2.44 -14.31 16.39
N ALA A 20 -2.99 -13.50 15.51
CA ALA A 20 -2.79 -13.66 14.08
C ALA A 20 -1.28 -13.51 13.85
N SER A 21 -0.57 -14.64 13.76
CA SER A 21 0.82 -14.66 13.29
C SER A 21 0.79 -14.03 11.90
N ALA A 22 1.41 -12.87 11.75
CA ALA A 22 1.68 -12.34 10.44
C ALA A 22 2.51 -13.39 9.69
N ALA A 23 1.94 -14.01 8.66
CA ALA A 23 2.61 -15.01 7.88
C ALA A 23 3.89 -14.38 7.31
N GLU A 24 5.02 -15.08 7.48
CA GLU A 24 6.30 -14.65 6.89
C GLU A 24 6.10 -14.39 5.40
N GLY A 25 6.54 -13.21 4.94
CA GLY A 25 6.46 -12.81 3.53
C GLY A 25 5.37 -11.81 3.17
N TYR A 26 4.66 -11.26 4.14
CA TYR A 26 3.65 -10.23 3.87
C TYR A 26 4.02 -8.88 4.48
N TRP A 27 3.89 -7.84 3.66
CA TRP A 27 3.98 -6.44 4.08
C TRP A 27 2.65 -5.77 3.71
N ASN A 28 1.60 -6.10 4.43
CA ASN A 28 0.22 -5.96 4.00
C ASN A 28 -0.41 -4.58 4.25
N GLN A 29 0.31 -3.65 4.86
CA GLN A 29 -0.17 -2.31 5.19
C GLN A 29 0.98 -1.32 5.38
N PHE A 30 0.65 -0.05 5.59
CA PHE A 30 1.62 0.98 5.97
C PHE A 30 2.39 0.54 7.22
N ARG A 31 3.72 0.63 7.14
CA ARG A 31 4.66 0.20 8.19
C ARG A 31 4.62 -1.29 8.50
N GLY A 32 4.11 -2.12 7.58
CA GLY A 32 4.16 -3.57 7.66
C GLY A 32 3.15 -4.21 8.60
N PRO A 33 3.25 -5.54 8.80
CA PRO A 33 2.23 -6.33 9.47
C PRO A 33 1.96 -5.91 10.92
N HIS A 34 2.94 -5.30 11.58
CA HIS A 34 2.83 -4.82 12.96
C HIS A 34 2.65 -3.29 13.04
N ALA A 35 2.52 -2.59 11.92
CA ALA A 35 2.41 -1.13 11.82
C ALA A 35 3.54 -0.34 12.54
N ASN A 36 4.68 -0.99 12.80
CA ASN A 36 5.82 -0.41 13.52
C ASN A 36 6.99 -0.02 12.59
N GLY A 37 6.96 -0.43 11.31
CA GLY A 37 8.00 -0.12 10.32
C GLY A 37 9.25 -0.98 10.45
N THR A 38 9.22 -2.06 11.22
CA THR A 38 10.35 -2.98 11.39
C THR A 38 10.13 -4.28 10.65
N SER A 39 11.23 -4.93 10.26
CA SER A 39 11.24 -6.24 9.62
C SER A 39 12.30 -7.10 10.30
N GLU A 40 11.99 -8.39 10.46
CA GLU A 40 12.94 -9.39 10.95
C GLU A 40 13.88 -9.91 9.84
N ALA A 41 13.75 -9.39 8.61
CA ALA A 41 14.62 -9.76 7.50
C ALA A 41 16.08 -9.49 7.81
N LYS A 42 16.93 -10.46 7.48
CA LYS A 42 18.39 -10.40 7.71
C LYS A 42 19.14 -10.47 6.40
N GLY A 43 20.41 -10.04 6.41
CA GLY A 43 21.25 -10.06 5.22
C GLY A 43 20.86 -9.04 4.16
N LEU A 44 20.15 -7.98 4.56
CA LEU A 44 19.80 -6.92 3.63
C LEU A 44 21.05 -6.20 3.12
N PRO A 45 21.09 -5.81 1.83
CA PRO A 45 22.23 -5.10 1.28
C PRO A 45 22.36 -3.72 1.95
N LEU A 46 23.56 -3.38 2.38
CA LEU A 46 23.87 -2.06 2.94
C LEU A 46 24.10 -0.99 1.86
N LYS A 47 24.39 -1.43 0.65
CA LYS A 47 24.61 -0.58 -0.52
C LYS A 47 23.96 -1.24 -1.72
N PHE A 48 23.27 -0.46 -2.52
CA PHE A 48 22.74 -0.88 -3.81
C PHE A 48 22.73 0.31 -4.77
N ALA A 49 22.93 0.04 -6.04
CA ALA A 49 22.91 1.03 -7.10
C ALA A 49 22.19 0.44 -8.31
N GLU A 50 21.70 1.30 -9.18
CA GLU A 50 21.12 0.87 -10.44
C GLU A 50 22.13 0.03 -11.24
N GLY A 51 21.71 -1.16 -11.69
CA GLY A 51 22.59 -2.12 -12.38
C GLY A 51 23.44 -3.01 -11.47
N SER A 52 23.38 -2.84 -10.15
CA SER A 52 24.02 -3.79 -9.23
C SER A 52 23.18 -5.08 -9.09
N GLN A 53 23.82 -6.15 -8.61
CA GLN A 53 23.15 -7.45 -8.43
C GLN A 53 22.06 -7.42 -7.37
N GLU A 54 22.10 -6.45 -6.47
CA GLU A 54 21.10 -6.26 -5.42
C GLU A 54 19.79 -5.66 -5.95
N VAL A 55 19.83 -5.03 -7.15
CA VAL A 55 18.63 -4.51 -7.83
C VAL A 55 18.15 -5.54 -8.86
N VAL A 56 17.21 -6.37 -8.47
CA VAL A 56 16.69 -7.45 -9.32
C VAL A 56 15.95 -6.91 -10.54
N TRP A 57 15.15 -5.86 -10.33
CA TRP A 57 14.41 -5.18 -11.40
C TRP A 57 14.05 -3.75 -10.99
N LYS A 58 13.67 -2.96 -11.99
CA LYS A 58 13.13 -1.61 -11.85
C LYS A 58 11.90 -1.52 -12.75
N ALA A 59 10.79 -1.09 -12.20
CA ALA A 59 9.54 -0.91 -12.91
C ALA A 59 9.09 0.54 -12.85
N GLU A 60 8.52 1.02 -13.96
CA GLU A 60 7.88 2.33 -14.01
C GLU A 60 6.40 2.19 -13.67
N VAL A 61 5.92 2.99 -12.74
CA VAL A 61 4.51 3.15 -12.42
C VAL A 61 4.11 4.57 -12.80
N ARG A 62 3.14 4.69 -13.72
CA ARG A 62 2.69 5.99 -14.24
C ARG A 62 2.06 6.84 -13.15
N GLY A 63 2.20 8.15 -13.30
CA GLY A 63 1.60 9.14 -12.42
C GLY A 63 2.39 9.39 -11.14
N ARG A 64 1.77 10.10 -10.21
CA ARG A 64 2.38 10.44 -8.92
C ARG A 64 1.81 9.56 -7.83
N ALA A 65 2.67 8.89 -7.09
CA ALA A 65 2.30 8.05 -5.98
C ALA A 65 3.29 8.24 -4.82
N TRP A 66 2.76 8.44 -3.62
CA TRP A 66 3.53 8.49 -2.38
C TRP A 66 3.05 7.44 -1.38
N SER A 67 2.25 6.51 -1.88
CA SER A 67 1.86 5.34 -1.11
C SER A 67 3.06 4.41 -0.89
N THR A 68 3.06 3.75 0.24
CA THR A 68 4.01 2.65 0.48
C THR A 68 3.55 1.43 -0.31
N PRO A 69 4.45 0.73 -1.01
CA PRO A 69 4.13 -0.57 -1.58
C PRO A 69 3.71 -1.55 -0.50
N VAL A 70 2.66 -2.33 -0.76
CA VAL A 70 2.26 -3.46 0.08
C VAL A 70 2.49 -4.76 -0.67
N VAL A 71 2.83 -5.82 0.08
CA VAL A 71 3.21 -7.12 -0.48
C VAL A 71 2.32 -8.21 0.08
N TRP A 72 1.78 -9.04 -0.83
CA TRP A 72 1.02 -10.23 -0.48
C TRP A 72 1.38 -11.39 -1.43
N GLY A 73 2.06 -12.40 -0.90
CA GLY A 73 2.60 -13.49 -1.71
C GLY A 73 3.55 -12.98 -2.79
N GLU A 74 3.26 -13.25 -4.04
CA GLU A 74 4.06 -12.80 -5.19
C GLU A 74 3.58 -11.49 -5.82
N GLN A 75 2.74 -10.73 -5.13
CA GLN A 75 2.16 -9.49 -5.60
C GLN A 75 2.65 -8.29 -4.81
N ILE A 76 2.97 -7.21 -5.53
CA ILE A 76 3.24 -5.89 -4.95
C ILE A 76 2.13 -4.96 -5.44
N TRP A 77 1.48 -4.27 -4.51
CA TRP A 77 0.46 -3.30 -4.83
C TRP A 77 0.85 -1.90 -4.41
N VAL A 78 0.59 -0.94 -5.29
CA VAL A 78 0.76 0.49 -5.05
C VAL A 78 -0.47 1.24 -5.54
N THR A 79 -0.81 2.36 -4.89
CA THR A 79 -1.78 3.30 -5.45
C THR A 79 -1.05 4.33 -6.29
N ASN A 80 -1.67 4.82 -7.35
CA ASN A 80 -1.14 5.89 -8.19
C ASN A 80 -2.25 6.80 -8.71
N ALA A 81 -1.85 7.96 -9.21
CA ALA A 81 -2.76 8.96 -9.78
C ALA A 81 -2.19 9.47 -11.12
N PRO A 82 -2.23 8.66 -12.18
CA PRO A 82 -1.85 9.13 -13.51
C PRO A 82 -2.85 10.15 -14.05
N GLU A 83 -2.35 11.10 -14.80
CA GLU A 83 -3.18 12.02 -15.56
C GLU A 83 -3.91 11.27 -16.67
N ILE A 84 -5.19 11.55 -16.84
CA ILE A 84 -5.92 11.14 -18.02
C ILE A 84 -5.46 12.09 -19.13
N ILE A 85 -4.67 11.58 -20.06
CA ILE A 85 -4.11 12.37 -21.15
C ILE A 85 -5.29 12.94 -21.96
N ASN A 86 -5.49 14.25 -21.86
CA ASN A 86 -6.35 14.95 -22.78
C ASN A 86 -5.63 15.02 -24.13
N PRO A 87 -6.28 14.70 -25.26
CA PRO A 87 -5.68 14.83 -26.60
C PRO A 87 -5.10 16.20 -26.92
N GLU A 88 -5.50 17.22 -26.19
CA GLU A 88 -5.02 18.60 -26.34
C GLU A 88 -3.69 18.89 -25.61
N GLY A 89 -3.05 17.90 -25.01
CA GLY A 89 -1.68 18.02 -24.45
C GLY A 89 -1.53 18.91 -23.21
N ALA A 90 -2.61 19.22 -22.52
CA ALA A 90 -2.52 19.96 -21.26
C ALA A 90 -1.89 19.09 -20.16
N THR A 91 -0.71 19.44 -19.68
CA THR A 91 -0.09 18.82 -18.54
C THR A 91 -0.25 19.68 -17.29
N ASN A 92 -0.43 19.05 -16.14
CA ASN A 92 -0.55 19.74 -14.84
C ASN A 92 0.79 20.21 -14.26
N GLN A 93 1.89 20.07 -15.00
CA GLN A 93 3.23 20.41 -14.50
C GLN A 93 3.36 21.87 -14.07
N ASP A 94 2.65 22.80 -14.72
CA ASP A 94 2.72 24.22 -14.42
C ASP A 94 1.85 24.67 -13.24
N SER A 95 0.97 23.81 -12.75
CA SER A 95 0.01 24.16 -11.68
C SER A 95 0.64 24.18 -10.28
N PHE A 96 1.84 23.66 -10.13
CA PHE A 96 2.53 23.62 -8.83
C PHE A 96 3.09 24.97 -8.38
N SER A 97 3.24 25.92 -9.29
CA SER A 97 3.98 27.17 -9.01
C SER A 97 3.10 28.40 -8.75
N LYS A 98 1.80 28.34 -8.97
CA LYS A 98 0.97 29.57 -9.03
C LYS A 98 -0.37 29.48 -8.28
N GLY A 99 -0.33 29.11 -6.99
CA GLY A 99 -1.51 29.23 -6.13
C GLY A 99 -2.57 28.13 -6.38
N ALA A 100 -3.48 27.98 -5.42
CA ALA A 100 -4.45 26.91 -5.35
C ALA A 100 -5.54 26.95 -6.43
N LYS A 101 -5.17 26.72 -7.70
CA LYS A 101 -6.15 26.51 -8.76
C LYS A 101 -6.40 25.02 -8.95
N PRO A 102 -7.64 24.60 -9.23
CA PRO A 102 -7.94 23.22 -9.59
C PRO A 102 -7.03 22.76 -10.74
N LEU A 103 -6.58 21.52 -10.68
CA LEU A 103 -5.84 20.93 -11.78
C LEU A 103 -6.76 20.83 -13.00
N LYS A 104 -6.29 21.24 -14.16
CA LYS A 104 -7.10 21.24 -15.38
C LYS A 104 -7.24 19.86 -16.01
N THR A 105 -6.31 18.96 -15.69
CA THR A 105 -6.27 17.62 -16.29
C THR A 105 -6.91 16.62 -15.34
N PRO A 106 -7.90 15.86 -15.80
CA PRO A 106 -8.48 14.78 -15.01
C PRO A 106 -7.43 13.77 -14.59
N LEU A 107 -7.65 13.15 -13.44
CA LEU A 107 -6.79 12.12 -12.89
C LEU A 107 -7.57 10.80 -12.73
N ARG A 108 -6.86 9.71 -12.95
CA ARG A 108 -7.33 8.37 -12.64
C ARG A 108 -6.68 7.90 -11.35
N LEU A 109 -7.47 7.67 -10.32
CA LEU A 109 -6.99 7.00 -9.11
C LEU A 109 -7.00 5.50 -9.36
N SER A 110 -5.84 4.87 -9.23
CA SER A 110 -5.66 3.47 -9.58
C SER A 110 -4.93 2.70 -8.49
N ALA A 111 -5.12 1.37 -8.49
CA ALA A 111 -4.30 0.41 -7.78
C ALA A 111 -3.56 -0.44 -8.83
N VAL A 112 -2.25 -0.46 -8.75
CA VAL A 112 -1.38 -1.21 -9.68
C VAL A 112 -0.75 -2.37 -8.95
N CYS A 113 -0.89 -3.56 -9.54
CA CYS A 113 -0.26 -4.79 -9.10
C CYS A 113 0.94 -5.13 -9.98
N LEU A 114 2.07 -5.37 -9.34
CA LEU A 114 3.28 -5.85 -10.01
C LEU A 114 3.62 -7.26 -9.50
N ASP A 115 4.18 -8.06 -10.38
CA ASP A 115 4.79 -9.34 -10.03
C ASP A 115 6.07 -9.11 -9.22
N LEU A 116 6.17 -9.73 -8.07
CA LEU A 116 7.29 -9.54 -7.13
C LEU A 116 8.65 -9.97 -7.73
N LYS A 117 8.66 -10.98 -8.60
CA LYS A 117 9.90 -11.53 -9.16
C LYS A 117 10.40 -10.73 -10.37
N THR A 118 9.47 -10.20 -11.17
CA THR A 118 9.80 -9.63 -12.48
C THR A 118 9.57 -8.14 -12.59
N GLY A 119 8.82 -7.54 -11.66
CA GLY A 119 8.38 -6.15 -11.72
C GLY A 119 7.35 -5.86 -12.82
N LYS A 120 6.85 -6.88 -13.53
CA LYS A 120 5.84 -6.68 -14.57
C LYS A 120 4.50 -6.32 -13.97
N VAL A 121 3.80 -5.39 -14.59
CA VAL A 121 2.43 -5.05 -14.21
C VAL A 121 1.51 -6.23 -14.54
N ILE A 122 0.80 -6.73 -13.52
CA ILE A 122 -0.18 -7.82 -13.64
C ILE A 122 -1.60 -7.23 -13.73
N HIS A 123 -1.87 -6.19 -12.92
CA HIS A 123 -3.16 -5.51 -12.89
C HIS A 123 -2.95 -3.99 -12.79
N ASP A 124 -3.81 -3.24 -13.46
CA ASP A 124 -3.94 -1.79 -13.34
C ASP A 124 -5.44 -1.49 -13.24
N VAL A 125 -5.91 -1.32 -11.99
CA VAL A 125 -7.33 -1.21 -11.67
C VAL A 125 -7.68 0.23 -11.40
N THR A 126 -8.58 0.80 -12.22
CA THR A 126 -9.15 2.12 -11.96
C THR A 126 -10.10 2.03 -10.74
N VAL A 127 -9.80 2.81 -9.72
CA VAL A 127 -10.64 2.94 -8.52
C VAL A 127 -11.65 4.07 -8.70
N SER A 128 -11.19 5.20 -9.27
CA SER A 128 -12.03 6.37 -9.50
C SER A 128 -11.39 7.29 -10.55
N GLU A 129 -12.20 8.11 -11.18
CA GLU A 129 -11.76 9.21 -12.03
C GLU A 129 -12.17 10.54 -11.40
N VAL A 130 -11.26 11.50 -11.39
CA VAL A 130 -11.46 12.83 -10.81
C VAL A 130 -11.26 13.85 -11.90
N TYR A 131 -12.34 14.45 -12.38
CA TYR A 131 -12.33 15.37 -13.51
C TYR A 131 -11.92 16.80 -13.13
N GLU A 132 -12.17 17.19 -11.88
CA GLU A 132 -11.77 18.49 -11.33
C GLU A 132 -10.97 18.28 -10.04
N PRO A 133 -9.75 17.71 -10.13
CA PRO A 133 -8.97 17.42 -8.95
C PRO A 133 -8.58 18.69 -8.21
N GLN A 134 -8.70 18.65 -6.90
CA GLN A 134 -8.27 19.74 -6.04
C GLN A 134 -6.74 19.88 -6.10
N TYR A 135 -6.27 21.10 -5.88
CA TYR A 135 -4.85 21.35 -5.71
C TYR A 135 -4.29 20.52 -4.56
N THR A 136 -3.16 19.90 -4.80
CA THR A 136 -2.38 19.21 -3.76
C THR A 136 -1.11 20.00 -3.45
N HIS A 137 -0.71 19.99 -2.17
CA HIS A 137 0.57 20.59 -1.80
C HIS A 137 1.71 19.93 -2.58
N PRO A 138 2.77 20.68 -3.00
CA PRO A 138 3.89 20.12 -3.77
C PRO A 138 4.56 18.90 -3.13
N THR A 139 4.52 18.81 -1.80
CA THR A 139 5.04 17.68 -1.03
C THR A 139 4.02 16.56 -0.82
N ASN A 140 2.94 16.52 -1.57
CA ASN A 140 1.91 15.50 -1.48
C ASN A 140 1.49 15.00 -2.87
N SER A 141 0.72 13.93 -2.93
CA SER A 141 0.08 13.42 -4.12
C SER A 141 -1.37 13.03 -3.82
N LEU A 142 -2.20 12.91 -4.86
CA LEU A 142 -3.57 12.39 -4.72
C LEU A 142 -3.61 10.88 -4.45
N ALA A 143 -2.47 10.19 -4.58
CA ALA A 143 -2.28 8.78 -4.27
C ALA A 143 -1.28 8.59 -3.12
N SER A 144 -1.41 9.36 -2.05
CA SER A 144 -0.59 9.20 -0.84
C SER A 144 -1.07 8.08 0.10
N PRO A 145 -2.38 7.77 0.20
CA PRO A 145 -2.82 6.67 1.06
C PRO A 145 -2.23 5.34 0.61
N THR A 146 -1.64 4.62 1.56
CA THR A 146 -1.15 3.26 1.36
C THR A 146 -2.33 2.30 1.37
N PRO A 147 -2.42 1.37 0.43
CA PRO A 147 -3.45 0.35 0.44
C PRO A 147 -3.24 -0.63 1.60
N TRP A 148 -4.30 -1.28 2.01
CA TRP A 148 -4.26 -2.43 2.90
C TRP A 148 -4.68 -3.67 2.13
N ILE A 149 -3.95 -4.78 2.28
CA ILE A 149 -4.22 -6.00 1.54
C ILE A 149 -4.39 -7.20 2.46
N GLU A 150 -5.35 -8.02 2.14
CA GLU A 150 -5.56 -9.34 2.73
C GLU A 150 -5.97 -10.36 1.66
N LYS A 151 -6.16 -11.61 2.06
CA LYS A 151 -6.57 -12.66 1.13
C LYS A 151 -7.86 -12.28 0.40
N GLY A 152 -7.76 -12.11 -0.91
CA GLY A 152 -8.89 -11.89 -1.81
C GLY A 152 -9.39 -10.45 -1.91
N ARG A 153 -8.75 -9.47 -1.24
CA ARG A 153 -9.13 -8.05 -1.38
C ARG A 153 -7.99 -7.09 -1.08
N ILE A 154 -8.09 -5.93 -1.68
CA ILE A 154 -7.25 -4.77 -1.45
C ILE A 154 -8.16 -3.54 -1.31
#